data_3b073f0ff2c33508814a1e0525b3e4c2
#
_entry.id   3b073f0ff2c33508814a1e0525b3e4c2
#
_cell.length_a   1.000
_cell.length_b   1.000
_cell.length_c   1.000
_cell.angle_alpha   90.00
_cell.angle_beta   90.00
_cell.angle_gamma   90.00
#
_symmetry.space_group_name_H-M   'P 1'
#
loop_
_entity.id
_entity.type
_entity.pdbx_description
1 polymer ?
#
loop_
_entity_poly.entity_id
_entity_poly.type
_entity_poly.pdbx_seq_one_letter_code
_entity_poly.pdbx_strand_id
1 'polypeptide(L)'
;MAFVALLLGGCQTSSSDWQERTDQPVWLYRSVKQVTDVIVHDIFSPPVASRIYAYPSIAAYQVIAQNDTAWVSLDGQLRGLQASPMGPKGTWCPELAAIEAFLQTAKRLVFSEYQMEAFRDSLFLEIQQDIGMPEAVFKRSVQYGGEMAAHILAWADKDNYKQTRTAPKFSITSEQGRWKPTPPDYMEGIEPSWREIRPFVIDSAQQFKPLPPPAFSMKPGSEFYAMTMEVYDSVRLIAEESRDIASFWDCNPYVSTHKGHFMFATKKITPGGHWMGITGIASGKNGDSFQQAARTHAMVAIALADAFISCWDEKYRSNLIRPETVINEFIDPEWKPILQTPPFP
;
A
#
# COMPACT_ATOMS: atom_id res chain seq x y z
N MET A 1 13.54 58.67 -34.32
CA MET A 1 13.48 57.21 -34.43
C MET A 1 12.69 56.71 -33.23
N ALA A 2 11.43 56.33 -33.42
CA ALA A 2 10.57 55.82 -32.38
C ALA A 2 10.57 54.29 -32.45
N PHE A 3 11.03 53.61 -31.41
CA PHE A 3 10.96 52.18 -31.29
C PHE A 3 9.55 51.78 -30.78
N VAL A 4 8.78 51.11 -31.64
CA VAL A 4 7.52 50.47 -31.28
C VAL A 4 7.87 49.09 -30.78
N ALA A 5 7.74 48.84 -29.49
CA ALA A 5 7.82 47.50 -28.88
C ALA A 5 6.47 46.80 -29.13
N LEU A 6 6.44 45.82 -30.02
CA LEU A 6 5.36 44.85 -30.15
C LEU A 6 5.41 43.89 -28.96
N LEU A 7 4.47 44.05 -28.02
CA LEU A 7 4.14 43.03 -27.02
C LEU A 7 3.35 41.93 -27.74
N LEU A 8 4.04 40.83 -28.06
CA LEU A 8 3.39 39.58 -28.44
C LEU A 8 2.75 38.97 -27.17
N GLY A 9 1.54 39.34 -26.91
CA GLY A 9 0.68 38.62 -25.96
C GLY A 9 0.34 37.27 -26.59
N GLY A 10 1.05 36.22 -26.18
CA GLY A 10 0.70 34.84 -26.50
C GLY A 10 -0.62 34.51 -25.81
N CYS A 11 -1.76 34.67 -26.50
CA CYS A 11 -2.99 33.98 -26.11
C CYS A 11 -2.71 32.47 -26.21
N GLN A 12 -2.56 31.78 -25.07
CA GLN A 12 -2.73 30.34 -25.06
C GLN A 12 -4.18 30.07 -25.47
N THR A 13 -4.36 29.65 -26.73
CA THR A 13 -5.62 29.12 -27.20
C THR A 13 -5.87 27.82 -26.45
N SER A 14 -6.85 27.80 -25.53
CA SER A 14 -7.36 26.57 -24.96
C SER A 14 -7.84 25.68 -26.12
N SER A 15 -7.18 24.55 -26.35
CA SER A 15 -7.62 23.62 -27.38
C SER A 15 -8.98 23.08 -26.97
N SER A 16 -9.94 23.00 -27.93
CA SER A 16 -11.27 22.38 -27.68
C SER A 16 -11.16 20.89 -27.32
N ASP A 17 -9.99 20.30 -27.49
CA ASP A 17 -9.74 18.84 -27.44
C ASP A 17 -9.05 18.37 -26.15
N TRP A 18 -9.01 19.24 -25.13
CA TRP A 18 -8.35 18.86 -23.88
C TRP A 18 -8.97 17.63 -23.20
N GLN A 19 -10.30 17.43 -23.34
CA GLN A 19 -11.00 16.29 -22.73
C GLN A 19 -10.51 14.94 -23.30
N GLU A 20 -10.19 14.87 -24.60
CA GLU A 20 -9.67 13.65 -25.24
C GLU A 20 -8.27 13.29 -24.76
N ARG A 21 -7.54 14.27 -24.21
CA ARG A 21 -6.17 14.08 -23.69
C ARG A 21 -6.11 13.72 -22.22
N THR A 22 -7.23 13.73 -21.50
CA THR A 22 -7.27 13.51 -20.05
C THR A 22 -7.44 12.04 -19.67
N ASP A 23 -7.89 11.17 -20.58
CA ASP A 23 -7.96 9.72 -20.36
C ASP A 23 -6.56 9.10 -20.39
N GLN A 24 -5.75 9.43 -19.37
CA GLN A 24 -4.35 9.08 -19.22
C GLN A 24 -4.10 8.25 -17.95
N PRO A 25 -4.30 6.93 -17.98
CA PRO A 25 -4.08 6.08 -16.79
C PRO A 25 -2.66 6.19 -16.25
N VAL A 26 -1.69 6.62 -17.06
CA VAL A 26 -0.29 6.81 -16.69
C VAL A 26 -0.13 7.80 -15.53
N TRP A 27 -1.00 8.79 -15.39
CA TRP A 27 -0.97 9.73 -14.25
C TRP A 27 -1.22 9.00 -12.93
N LEU A 28 -2.19 8.06 -12.92
CA LEU A 28 -2.47 7.24 -11.75
C LEU A 28 -1.30 6.28 -11.46
N TYR A 29 -0.77 5.60 -12.49
CA TYR A 29 0.36 4.67 -12.30
C TYR A 29 1.59 5.37 -11.73
N ARG A 30 1.91 6.58 -12.22
CA ARG A 30 3.00 7.42 -11.69
C ARG A 30 2.72 7.84 -10.24
N SER A 31 1.48 8.19 -9.92
CA SER A 31 1.08 8.56 -8.57
C SER A 31 1.18 7.39 -7.59
N VAL A 32 0.74 6.18 -7.98
CA VAL A 32 0.89 4.95 -7.18
C VAL A 32 2.37 4.60 -7.00
N LYS A 33 3.17 4.74 -8.05
CA LYS A 33 4.62 4.53 -7.95
C LYS A 33 5.27 5.50 -6.98
N GLN A 34 4.91 6.78 -7.01
CA GLN A 34 5.43 7.79 -6.09
C GLN A 34 5.09 7.43 -4.63
N VAL A 35 3.85 6.99 -4.37
CA VAL A 35 3.47 6.50 -3.03
C VAL A 35 4.34 5.31 -2.62
N THR A 36 4.59 4.38 -3.55
CA THR A 36 5.48 3.24 -3.29
C THR A 36 6.89 3.69 -2.95
N ASP A 37 7.46 4.62 -3.70
CA ASP A 37 8.81 5.15 -3.45
C ASP A 37 8.90 5.82 -2.05
N VAL A 38 7.87 6.56 -1.65
CA VAL A 38 7.81 7.18 -0.31
C VAL A 38 7.61 6.14 0.79
N ILE A 39 6.77 5.13 0.59
CA ILE A 39 6.60 4.01 1.54
C ILE A 39 7.94 3.29 1.77
N VAL A 40 8.70 3.04 0.71
CA VAL A 40 10.04 2.44 0.79
C VAL A 40 11.04 3.39 1.48
N HIS A 41 10.98 4.68 1.17
CA HIS A 41 11.82 5.69 1.80
C HIS A 41 11.59 5.77 3.31
N ASP A 42 10.34 5.79 3.73
CA ASP A 42 9.90 5.95 5.12
C ASP A 42 9.91 4.61 5.91
N ILE A 43 10.19 3.49 5.24
CA ILE A 43 10.26 2.13 5.80
C ILE A 43 8.97 1.74 6.54
N PHE A 44 7.82 1.96 5.90
CA PHE A 44 6.54 1.55 6.48
C PHE A 44 6.40 0.02 6.55
N SER A 45 5.77 -0.45 7.63
CA SER A 45 5.40 -1.86 7.78
C SER A 45 4.41 -2.30 6.70
N PRO A 46 4.42 -3.60 6.30
CA PRO A 46 3.48 -4.08 5.28
C PRO A 46 2.01 -3.79 5.57
N PRO A 47 1.50 -3.97 6.81
CA PRO A 47 0.12 -3.58 7.14
C PRO A 47 -0.14 -2.08 6.97
N VAL A 48 0.76 -1.22 7.46
CA VAL A 48 0.61 0.23 7.33
C VAL A 48 0.65 0.65 5.86
N ALA A 49 1.55 0.06 5.06
CA ALA A 49 1.62 0.30 3.63
C ALA A 49 0.30 -0.03 2.92
N SER A 50 -0.36 -1.16 3.28
CA SER A 50 -1.66 -1.52 2.69
C SER A 50 -2.74 -0.46 2.94
N ARG A 51 -2.75 0.12 4.14
CA ARG A 51 -3.63 1.24 4.50
C ARG A 51 -3.31 2.50 3.69
N ILE A 52 -2.03 2.80 3.48
CA ILE A 52 -1.58 3.96 2.70
C ILE A 52 -1.99 3.82 1.22
N TYR A 53 -2.04 2.63 0.66
CA TYR A 53 -2.55 2.41 -0.70
C TYR A 53 -4.07 2.50 -0.78
N ALA A 54 -4.79 2.00 0.22
CA ALA A 54 -6.24 1.89 0.17
C ALA A 54 -6.94 3.25 0.11
N TYR A 55 -6.68 4.14 1.05
CA TYR A 55 -7.41 5.41 1.13
C TYR A 55 -7.21 6.32 -0.10
N PRO A 56 -5.99 6.54 -0.63
CA PRO A 56 -5.81 7.32 -1.85
C PRO A 56 -6.51 6.70 -3.06
N SER A 57 -6.44 5.38 -3.22
CA SER A 57 -7.10 4.68 -4.33
C SER A 57 -8.61 4.80 -4.25
N ILE A 58 -9.19 4.71 -3.05
CA ILE A 58 -10.61 4.96 -2.80
C ILE A 58 -10.97 6.40 -3.14
N ALA A 59 -10.17 7.39 -2.73
CA ALA A 59 -10.41 8.79 -3.00
C ALA A 59 -10.45 9.08 -4.50
N ALA A 60 -9.49 8.55 -5.27
CA ALA A 60 -9.46 8.69 -6.72
C ALA A 60 -10.69 8.06 -7.37
N TYR A 61 -11.04 6.83 -6.99
CA TYR A 61 -12.19 6.14 -7.57
C TYR A 61 -13.53 6.81 -7.21
N GLN A 62 -13.68 7.34 -5.98
CA GLN A 62 -14.88 8.04 -5.58
C GLN A 62 -15.13 9.31 -6.42
N VAL A 63 -14.10 10.04 -6.81
CA VAL A 63 -14.23 11.17 -7.74
C VAL A 63 -14.86 10.71 -9.06
N ILE A 64 -14.38 9.58 -9.61
CA ILE A 64 -14.90 9.00 -10.86
C ILE A 64 -16.36 8.57 -10.68
N ALA A 65 -16.66 7.84 -9.61
CA ALA A 65 -17.99 7.31 -9.33
C ALA A 65 -19.04 8.41 -9.05
N GLN A 66 -18.61 9.58 -8.55
CA GLN A 66 -19.52 10.74 -8.37
C GLN A 66 -19.75 11.52 -9.67
N ASN A 67 -18.93 11.32 -10.69
CA ASN A 67 -19.08 12.00 -11.98
C ASN A 67 -19.96 11.24 -12.96
N ASP A 68 -19.93 9.91 -12.95
CA ASP A 68 -20.60 9.08 -13.95
C ASP A 68 -21.28 7.87 -13.29
N THR A 69 -22.59 7.77 -13.47
CA THR A 69 -23.43 6.68 -12.94
C THR A 69 -23.13 5.29 -13.53
N ALA A 70 -22.32 5.20 -14.57
CA ALA A 70 -21.78 3.92 -15.04
C ALA A 70 -20.83 3.28 -14.00
N TRP A 71 -20.30 4.07 -13.06
CA TRP A 71 -19.41 3.62 -11.99
C TRP A 71 -20.14 3.63 -10.65
N VAL A 72 -20.11 2.49 -9.96
CA VAL A 72 -20.84 2.34 -8.70
C VAL A 72 -20.05 2.98 -7.57
N SER A 73 -20.65 3.96 -6.89
CA SER A 73 -20.07 4.60 -5.71
C SER A 73 -19.83 3.59 -4.58
N LEU A 74 -18.76 3.79 -3.82
CA LEU A 74 -18.45 3.01 -2.61
C LEU A 74 -19.18 3.53 -1.35
N ASP A 75 -19.93 4.62 -1.49
CA ASP A 75 -20.73 5.19 -0.40
C ASP A 75 -21.70 4.15 0.15
N GLY A 76 -21.68 3.92 1.45
CA GLY A 76 -22.49 2.91 2.14
C GLY A 76 -22.09 1.45 1.87
N GLN A 77 -21.17 1.18 0.93
CA GLN A 77 -20.63 -0.15 0.69
C GLN A 77 -19.40 -0.44 1.57
N LEU A 78 -18.57 0.58 1.79
CA LEU A 78 -17.45 0.48 2.71
C LEU A 78 -17.88 0.87 4.12
N ARG A 79 -17.37 0.17 5.13
CA ARG A 79 -17.75 0.36 6.53
C ARG A 79 -17.50 1.79 7.01
N GLY A 80 -18.60 2.47 7.34
CA GLY A 80 -18.59 3.82 7.88
C GLY A 80 -18.26 4.92 6.86
N LEU A 81 -18.10 4.60 5.59
CA LEU A 81 -17.99 5.62 4.55
C LEU A 81 -19.38 6.25 4.33
N GLN A 82 -19.47 7.55 4.60
CA GLN A 82 -20.68 8.35 4.39
C GLN A 82 -20.72 8.87 2.96
N ALA A 83 -21.85 9.46 2.58
CA ALA A 83 -22.02 10.07 1.25
C ALA A 83 -20.90 11.05 0.91
N SER A 84 -20.28 10.83 -0.22
CA SER A 84 -19.19 11.65 -0.76
C SER A 84 -19.67 13.00 -1.27
N PRO A 85 -18.83 14.05 -1.27
CA PRO A 85 -19.18 15.32 -1.85
C PRO A 85 -19.50 15.19 -3.34
N MET A 86 -20.57 15.84 -3.78
CA MET A 86 -20.97 15.85 -5.18
C MET A 86 -20.01 16.67 -6.04
N GLY A 87 -19.84 16.26 -7.29
CA GLY A 87 -19.04 17.02 -8.26
C GLY A 87 -19.48 18.48 -8.41
N PRO A 88 -18.55 19.38 -8.72
CA PRO A 88 -18.84 20.82 -8.82
C PRO A 88 -19.73 21.12 -10.02
N LYS A 89 -20.50 22.22 -9.92
CA LYS A 89 -21.27 22.73 -11.06
C LYS A 89 -20.34 23.29 -12.15
N GLY A 90 -20.70 23.07 -13.40
CA GLY A 90 -19.94 23.52 -14.58
C GLY A 90 -18.87 22.52 -15.01
N THR A 91 -18.10 22.88 -16.02
CA THR A 91 -17.08 21.99 -16.62
C THR A 91 -15.89 21.81 -15.68
N TRP A 92 -15.46 20.57 -15.46
CA TRP A 92 -14.31 20.16 -14.70
C TRP A 92 -13.73 18.86 -15.28
N CYS A 93 -12.54 18.46 -14.89
CA CYS A 93 -11.83 17.26 -15.35
C CYS A 93 -11.83 16.22 -14.22
N PRO A 94 -12.58 15.12 -14.36
CA PRO A 94 -12.65 14.05 -13.36
C PRO A 94 -11.29 13.39 -13.09
N GLU A 95 -10.49 13.16 -14.14
CA GLU A 95 -9.19 12.52 -14.04
C GLU A 95 -8.22 13.36 -13.22
N LEU A 96 -8.17 14.67 -13.47
CA LEU A 96 -7.32 15.57 -12.69
C LEU A 96 -7.78 15.66 -11.24
N ALA A 97 -9.09 15.75 -11.00
CA ALA A 97 -9.65 15.78 -9.65
C ALA A 97 -9.37 14.45 -8.91
N ALA A 98 -9.42 13.31 -9.59
CA ALA A 98 -9.09 12.01 -9.02
C ALA A 98 -7.61 11.92 -8.63
N ILE A 99 -6.69 12.43 -9.46
CA ILE A 99 -5.26 12.50 -9.12
C ILE A 99 -5.01 13.43 -7.94
N GLU A 100 -5.68 14.58 -7.89
CA GLU A 100 -5.57 15.48 -6.74
C GLU A 100 -6.07 14.80 -5.46
N ALA A 101 -7.24 14.15 -5.51
CA ALA A 101 -7.79 13.41 -4.37
C ALA A 101 -6.83 12.30 -3.91
N PHE A 102 -6.25 11.55 -4.85
CA PHE A 102 -5.25 10.53 -4.56
C PHE A 102 -4.03 11.12 -3.84
N LEU A 103 -3.40 12.13 -4.43
CA LEU A 103 -2.13 12.69 -3.95
C LEU A 103 -2.29 13.42 -2.60
N GLN A 104 -3.37 14.19 -2.41
CA GLN A 104 -3.63 14.85 -1.13
C GLN A 104 -3.94 13.85 -0.02
N THR A 105 -4.66 12.76 -0.34
CA THR A 105 -4.90 11.69 0.63
C THR A 105 -3.60 10.99 0.99
N ALA A 106 -2.78 10.61 0.01
CA ALA A 106 -1.51 9.94 0.23
C ALA A 106 -0.53 10.79 1.05
N LYS A 107 -0.41 12.08 0.71
CA LYS A 107 0.45 13.04 1.42
C LYS A 107 0.22 13.02 2.93
N ARG A 108 -1.03 12.94 3.37
CA ARG A 108 -1.41 12.97 4.80
C ARG A 108 -1.17 11.65 5.54
N LEU A 109 -0.84 10.57 4.83
CA LEU A 109 -0.66 9.23 5.39
C LEU A 109 0.81 8.80 5.48
N VAL A 110 1.74 9.59 4.94
CA VAL A 110 3.19 9.31 4.91
C VAL A 110 3.95 10.32 5.80
N PHE A 111 5.21 9.99 6.14
CA PHE A 111 6.07 10.91 6.90
C PHE A 111 6.73 11.96 6.00
N SER A 112 7.19 11.55 4.83
CA SER A 112 7.88 12.41 3.87
C SER A 112 6.88 13.15 2.97
N GLU A 113 5.95 13.91 3.58
CA GLU A 113 4.90 14.69 2.88
C GLU A 113 5.47 15.56 1.75
N TYR A 114 6.67 16.13 1.95
CA TYR A 114 7.34 17.00 0.98
C TYR A 114 7.64 16.31 -0.37
N GLN A 115 7.91 15.00 -0.36
CA GLN A 115 8.15 14.24 -1.59
C GLN A 115 6.86 14.08 -2.41
N MET A 116 5.73 13.87 -1.73
CA MET A 116 4.42 13.82 -2.37
C MET A 116 4.04 15.18 -2.96
N GLU A 117 4.34 16.27 -2.24
CA GLU A 117 4.05 17.63 -2.67
C GLU A 117 4.88 18.02 -3.91
N ALA A 118 6.19 17.79 -3.86
CA ALA A 118 7.07 18.06 -5.00
C ALA A 118 6.67 17.26 -6.26
N PHE A 119 6.29 16.00 -6.10
CA PHE A 119 5.79 15.17 -7.19
C PHE A 119 4.48 15.72 -7.77
N ARG A 120 3.51 16.07 -6.90
CA ARG A 120 2.24 16.66 -7.29
C ARG A 120 2.44 17.93 -8.11
N ASP A 121 3.26 18.85 -7.63
CA ASP A 121 3.48 20.13 -8.29
C ASP A 121 4.14 19.95 -9.66
N SER A 122 5.10 19.02 -9.78
CA SER A 122 5.73 18.65 -11.04
C SER A 122 4.74 18.04 -12.03
N LEU A 123 3.92 17.07 -11.57
CA LEU A 123 2.92 16.41 -12.41
C LEU A 123 1.85 17.41 -12.89
N PHE A 124 1.41 18.30 -12.02
CA PHE A 124 0.36 19.29 -12.37
C PHE A 124 0.86 20.35 -13.33
N LEU A 125 2.13 20.75 -13.22
CA LEU A 125 2.76 21.64 -14.19
C LEU A 125 2.83 20.98 -15.58
N GLU A 126 3.23 19.70 -15.65
CA GLU A 126 3.24 18.90 -16.87
C GLU A 126 1.82 18.83 -17.48
N ILE A 127 0.81 18.45 -16.69
CA ILE A 127 -0.57 18.36 -17.15
C ILE A 127 -1.06 19.71 -17.70
N GLN A 128 -0.77 20.84 -17.04
CA GLN A 128 -1.16 22.15 -17.52
C GLN A 128 -0.50 22.49 -18.85
N GLN A 129 0.78 22.16 -19.02
CA GLN A 129 1.53 22.46 -20.24
C GLN A 129 1.09 21.59 -21.42
N ASP A 130 0.88 20.29 -21.18
CA ASP A 130 0.64 19.32 -22.24
C ASP A 130 -0.82 19.27 -22.68
N ILE A 131 -1.77 19.45 -21.75
CA ILE A 131 -3.19 19.29 -22.03
C ILE A 131 -3.83 20.57 -22.54
N GLY A 132 -3.37 21.74 -22.10
CA GLY A 132 -3.96 23.03 -22.51
C GLY A 132 -5.37 23.25 -21.94
N MET A 133 -5.66 22.67 -20.78
CA MET A 133 -6.92 22.81 -20.08
C MET A 133 -7.17 24.26 -19.64
N PRO A 134 -8.42 24.81 -19.79
CA PRO A 134 -8.73 26.14 -19.29
C PRO A 134 -8.45 26.25 -17.78
N GLU A 135 -7.86 27.37 -17.37
CA GLU A 135 -7.46 27.57 -15.96
C GLU A 135 -8.64 27.44 -14.97
N ALA A 136 -9.82 27.88 -15.37
CA ALA A 136 -11.03 27.77 -14.53
C ALA A 136 -11.47 26.30 -14.35
N VAL A 137 -11.26 25.45 -15.37
CA VAL A 137 -11.51 24.00 -15.30
C VAL A 137 -10.48 23.35 -14.39
N PHE A 138 -9.21 23.65 -14.59
CA PHE A 138 -8.11 23.17 -13.77
C PHE A 138 -8.34 23.46 -12.27
N LYS A 139 -8.56 24.74 -11.92
CA LYS A 139 -8.79 25.17 -10.53
C LYS A 139 -9.99 24.45 -9.89
N ARG A 140 -11.08 24.31 -10.63
CA ARG A 140 -12.30 23.66 -10.14
C ARG A 140 -12.07 22.17 -9.89
N SER A 141 -11.32 21.51 -10.77
CA SER A 141 -10.96 20.09 -10.62
C SER A 141 -10.08 19.86 -9.40
N VAL A 142 -9.05 20.68 -9.22
CA VAL A 142 -8.14 20.63 -8.06
C VAL A 142 -8.90 20.89 -6.76
N GLN A 143 -9.78 21.89 -6.74
CA GLN A 143 -10.59 22.17 -5.56
C GLN A 143 -11.44 20.96 -5.17
N TYR A 144 -12.16 20.38 -6.11
CA TYR A 144 -13.01 19.21 -5.83
C TYR A 144 -12.20 17.98 -5.41
N GLY A 145 -11.06 17.73 -6.04
CA GLY A 145 -10.15 16.67 -5.61
C GLY A 145 -9.71 16.84 -4.16
N GLY A 146 -9.39 18.08 -3.75
CA GLY A 146 -9.07 18.40 -2.36
C GLY A 146 -10.24 18.20 -1.39
N GLU A 147 -11.47 18.54 -1.79
CA GLU A 147 -12.69 18.27 -0.99
C GLU A 147 -12.92 16.78 -0.80
N MET A 148 -12.76 15.97 -1.85
CA MET A 148 -12.84 14.49 -1.76
C MET A 148 -11.74 13.93 -0.86
N ALA A 149 -10.50 14.40 -0.99
CA ALA A 149 -9.41 13.98 -0.11
C ALA A 149 -9.73 14.28 1.36
N ALA A 150 -10.23 15.46 1.67
CA ALA A 150 -10.63 15.85 3.03
C ALA A 150 -11.73 14.93 3.59
N HIS A 151 -12.71 14.58 2.76
CA HIS A 151 -13.79 13.64 3.13
C HIS A 151 -13.24 12.25 3.46
N ILE A 152 -12.41 11.69 2.60
CA ILE A 152 -11.81 10.37 2.80
C ILE A 152 -10.86 10.36 4.01
N LEU A 153 -10.08 11.42 4.23
CA LEU A 153 -9.20 11.54 5.40
C LEU A 153 -10.00 11.63 6.72
N ALA A 154 -11.12 12.35 6.73
CA ALA A 154 -12.00 12.42 7.89
C ALA A 154 -12.63 11.05 8.23
N TRP A 155 -12.85 10.21 7.23
CA TRP A 155 -13.26 8.81 7.42
C TRP A 155 -12.09 7.92 7.86
N ALA A 156 -10.90 8.09 7.28
CA ALA A 156 -9.68 7.38 7.68
C ALA A 156 -9.29 7.65 9.13
N ASP A 157 -9.48 8.87 9.62
CA ASP A 157 -9.19 9.25 11.02
C ASP A 157 -10.00 8.46 12.06
N LYS A 158 -11.06 7.77 11.63
CA LYS A 158 -11.95 6.96 12.47
C LYS A 158 -11.71 5.44 12.34
N ASP A 159 -10.58 5.02 11.75
CA ASP A 159 -10.28 3.62 11.50
C ASP A 159 -9.52 2.92 12.63
N ASN A 160 -9.33 3.59 13.74
CA ASN A 160 -8.59 3.11 14.91
C ASN A 160 -7.06 3.08 14.76
N TYR A 161 -6.49 3.58 13.64
CA TYR A 161 -5.04 3.59 13.42
C TYR A 161 -4.28 4.34 14.52
N LYS A 162 -4.76 5.52 14.91
CA LYS A 162 -4.12 6.33 15.95
C LYS A 162 -4.04 5.59 17.29
N GLN A 163 -5.06 4.84 17.64
CA GLN A 163 -5.15 4.07 18.87
C GLN A 163 -4.18 2.88 18.86
N THR A 164 -3.96 2.25 17.72
CA THR A 164 -2.97 1.15 17.63
C THR A 164 -1.54 1.63 17.89
N ARG A 165 -1.23 2.92 17.68
CA ARG A 165 0.12 3.48 17.93
C ARG A 165 0.46 3.58 19.42
N THR A 166 -0.52 3.61 20.28
CA THR A 166 -0.38 3.68 21.75
C THR A 166 -0.79 2.39 22.45
N ALA A 167 -1.17 1.36 21.70
CA ALA A 167 -1.52 0.06 22.23
C ALA A 167 -0.29 -0.63 22.86
N PRO A 168 -0.49 -1.54 23.84
CA PRO A 168 0.59 -2.30 24.43
C PRO A 168 1.38 -3.09 23.38
N LYS A 169 2.69 -3.18 23.58
CA LYS A 169 3.56 -4.05 22.78
C LYS A 169 3.18 -5.52 22.97
N PHE A 170 3.52 -6.34 21.98
CA PHE A 170 3.29 -7.78 22.08
C PHE A 170 4.17 -8.41 23.18
N SER A 171 3.54 -9.15 24.07
CA SER A 171 4.23 -9.83 25.18
C SER A 171 4.77 -11.19 24.73
N ILE A 172 6.09 -11.35 24.80
CA ILE A 172 6.74 -12.61 24.50
C ILE A 172 6.62 -13.53 25.71
N THR A 173 6.26 -14.80 25.50
CA THR A 173 6.13 -15.80 26.54
C THR A 173 7.28 -16.84 26.48
N SER A 174 7.52 -17.54 27.59
CA SER A 174 8.47 -18.67 27.64
C SER A 174 7.87 -20.00 27.21
N GLU A 175 6.58 -20.02 26.83
CA GLU A 175 5.87 -21.23 26.38
C GLU A 175 6.50 -21.75 25.08
N GLN A 176 6.75 -23.06 25.01
CA GLN A 176 7.29 -23.70 23.80
C GLN A 176 6.28 -23.60 22.66
N GLY A 177 6.81 -23.45 21.43
CA GLY A 177 5.98 -23.35 20.24
C GLY A 177 5.40 -21.95 19.99
N ARG A 178 5.72 -20.98 20.86
CA ARG A 178 5.31 -19.58 20.68
C ARG A 178 6.39 -18.75 20.01
N TRP A 179 5.97 -17.75 19.27
CA TRP A 179 6.86 -16.85 18.56
C TRP A 179 7.80 -16.09 19.50
N LYS A 180 9.04 -15.98 19.06
CA LYS A 180 10.09 -15.16 19.67
C LYS A 180 10.77 -14.33 18.58
N PRO A 181 11.35 -13.16 18.91
CA PRO A 181 12.19 -12.41 18.00
C PRO A 181 13.31 -13.26 17.41
N THR A 182 13.62 -13.02 16.13
CA THR A 182 14.61 -13.79 15.36
C THR A 182 15.84 -12.95 15.03
N PRO A 183 17.00 -13.60 14.79
CA PRO A 183 18.20 -12.91 14.33
C PRO A 183 17.96 -12.13 13.03
N PRO A 184 18.84 -11.14 12.67
CA PRO A 184 19.97 -10.67 13.48
C PRO A 184 19.60 -9.63 14.53
N ASP A 185 18.47 -8.93 14.39
CA ASP A 185 18.16 -7.74 15.18
C ASP A 185 17.27 -8.02 16.40
N TYR A 186 16.67 -9.19 16.47
CA TYR A 186 15.73 -9.58 17.54
C TYR A 186 14.64 -8.50 17.76
N MET A 187 14.11 -7.97 16.66
CA MET A 187 13.10 -6.92 16.67
C MET A 187 11.82 -7.36 17.36
N GLU A 188 11.19 -6.44 18.08
CA GLU A 188 9.86 -6.65 18.65
C GLU A 188 8.82 -6.92 17.54
N GLY A 189 7.73 -7.61 17.90
CA GLY A 189 6.63 -7.89 16.97
C GLY A 189 5.97 -6.62 16.47
N ILE A 190 5.93 -6.46 15.14
CA ILE A 190 5.37 -5.26 14.51
C ILE A 190 3.85 -5.37 14.40
N GLU A 191 3.18 -4.23 14.59
CA GLU A 191 1.74 -4.05 14.40
C GLU A 191 0.84 -5.08 15.13
N PRO A 192 1.10 -5.41 16.41
CA PRO A 192 0.35 -6.48 17.10
C PRO A 192 -1.15 -6.18 17.26
N SER A 193 -1.53 -4.91 17.21
CA SER A 193 -2.92 -4.46 17.33
C SER A 193 -3.58 -4.18 15.97
N TRP A 194 -2.97 -4.63 14.84
CA TRP A 194 -3.51 -4.33 13.50
C TRP A 194 -4.91 -4.89 13.26
N ARG A 195 -5.30 -5.97 13.93
CA ARG A 195 -6.65 -6.53 13.90
C ARG A 195 -7.74 -5.58 14.39
N GLU A 196 -7.36 -4.55 15.14
CA GLU A 196 -8.26 -3.54 15.68
C GLU A 196 -8.56 -2.40 14.68
N ILE A 197 -7.88 -2.39 13.52
CA ILE A 197 -8.19 -1.46 12.44
C ILE A 197 -9.58 -1.78 11.90
N ARG A 198 -10.38 -0.72 11.64
CA ARG A 198 -11.67 -0.88 10.97
C ARG A 198 -11.46 -1.47 9.57
N PRO A 199 -12.03 -2.66 9.28
CA PRO A 199 -11.99 -3.22 7.94
C PRO A 199 -12.77 -2.35 6.94
N PHE A 200 -12.51 -2.55 5.66
CA PHE A 200 -13.22 -1.87 4.58
C PHE A 200 -14.50 -2.59 4.21
N VAL A 201 -14.44 -3.90 4.00
CA VAL A 201 -15.54 -4.74 3.51
C VAL A 201 -15.85 -5.89 4.46
N ILE A 202 -14.83 -6.63 4.92
CA ILE A 202 -15.03 -7.78 5.81
C ILE A 202 -15.68 -7.37 7.14
N ASP A 203 -16.44 -8.29 7.76
CA ASP A 203 -17.17 -8.00 8.99
C ASP A 203 -16.28 -7.84 10.21
N SER A 204 -15.20 -8.60 10.24
CA SER A 204 -14.18 -8.54 11.28
C SER A 204 -12.89 -9.17 10.77
N ALA A 205 -11.78 -8.94 11.46
CA ALA A 205 -10.50 -9.59 11.18
C ALA A 205 -10.59 -11.13 11.16
N GLN A 206 -11.55 -11.71 11.87
CA GLN A 206 -11.73 -13.16 12.03
C GLN A 206 -12.77 -13.76 11.08
N GLN A 207 -13.41 -12.98 10.21
CA GLN A 207 -14.50 -13.49 9.35
C GLN A 207 -14.07 -14.70 8.52
N PHE A 208 -12.84 -14.69 8.01
CA PHE A 208 -12.26 -15.79 7.21
C PHE A 208 -11.13 -16.50 7.95
N LYS A 209 -11.31 -16.70 9.25
CA LYS A 209 -10.34 -17.40 10.10
C LYS A 209 -10.01 -18.78 9.51
N PRO A 210 -8.71 -19.08 9.23
CA PRO A 210 -8.30 -20.39 8.77
C PRO A 210 -8.36 -21.44 9.89
N LEU A 211 -8.17 -22.71 9.50
CA LEU A 211 -7.93 -23.76 10.48
C LEU A 211 -6.65 -23.43 11.30
N PRO A 212 -6.63 -23.82 12.59
CA PRO A 212 -5.45 -23.58 13.40
C PRO A 212 -4.24 -24.33 12.83
N PRO A 213 -3.02 -23.80 13.00
CA PRO A 213 -1.81 -24.56 12.65
C PRO A 213 -1.70 -25.84 13.48
N PRO A 214 -0.92 -26.85 13.02
CA PRO A 214 -0.65 -28.04 13.80
C PRO A 214 -0.09 -27.70 15.17
N ALA A 215 -0.48 -28.49 16.17
CA ALA A 215 0.05 -28.33 17.53
C ALA A 215 1.57 -28.53 17.53
N PHE A 216 2.29 -27.64 18.23
CA PHE A 216 3.73 -27.75 18.39
C PHE A 216 4.13 -29.12 18.92
N SER A 217 4.99 -29.83 18.21
CA SER A 217 5.52 -31.13 18.63
C SER A 217 6.80 -31.46 17.83
N MET A 218 7.90 -31.68 18.53
CA MET A 218 9.14 -32.18 17.92
C MET A 218 9.26 -33.72 17.93
N LYS A 219 8.15 -34.41 18.21
CA LYS A 219 8.10 -35.88 18.13
C LYS A 219 8.15 -36.34 16.67
N PRO A 220 9.10 -37.21 16.28
CA PRO A 220 9.13 -37.79 14.94
C PRO A 220 7.78 -38.39 14.54
N GLY A 221 7.30 -38.07 13.34
CA GLY A 221 6.01 -38.52 12.82
C GLY A 221 4.83 -37.61 13.17
N SER A 222 4.99 -36.52 13.99
CA SER A 222 3.96 -35.50 14.14
C SER A 222 3.93 -34.61 12.91
N GLU A 223 2.76 -34.02 12.62
CA GLU A 223 2.54 -33.11 11.49
C GLU A 223 3.49 -31.90 11.57
N PHE A 224 3.57 -31.27 12.76
CA PHE A 224 4.45 -30.13 12.97
C PHE A 224 5.93 -30.46 12.71
N TYR A 225 6.40 -31.62 13.17
CA TYR A 225 7.76 -32.09 12.91
C TYR A 225 8.00 -32.29 11.41
N ALA A 226 7.07 -32.94 10.71
CA ALA A 226 7.16 -33.16 9.27
C ALA A 226 7.27 -31.84 8.49
N MET A 227 6.42 -30.85 8.80
CA MET A 227 6.48 -29.50 8.20
C MET A 227 7.80 -28.79 8.50
N THR A 228 8.32 -28.93 9.72
CA THR A 228 9.61 -28.33 10.10
C THR A 228 10.78 -28.97 9.30
N MET A 229 10.76 -30.29 9.15
CA MET A 229 11.79 -31.01 8.37
C MET A 229 11.70 -30.68 6.88
N GLU A 230 10.50 -30.48 6.32
CA GLU A 230 10.31 -30.02 4.94
C GLU A 230 11.02 -28.68 4.69
N VAL A 231 10.85 -27.70 5.59
CA VAL A 231 11.55 -26.41 5.50
C VAL A 231 13.06 -26.59 5.63
N TYR A 232 13.51 -27.38 6.61
CA TYR A 232 14.94 -27.67 6.85
C TYR A 232 15.61 -28.24 5.60
N ASP A 233 15.03 -29.28 5.03
CA ASP A 233 15.60 -29.99 3.88
C ASP A 233 15.50 -29.17 2.60
N SER A 234 14.39 -28.44 2.38
CA SER A 234 14.20 -27.57 1.20
C SER A 234 15.29 -26.52 1.10
N VAL A 235 15.66 -25.88 2.21
CA VAL A 235 16.73 -24.87 2.24
C VAL A 235 18.10 -25.48 1.96
N ARG A 236 18.38 -26.71 2.46
CA ARG A 236 19.64 -27.38 2.24
C ARG A 236 19.82 -27.86 0.80
N LEU A 237 18.74 -28.26 0.15
CA LEU A 237 18.73 -28.85 -1.18
C LEU A 237 18.37 -27.86 -2.29
N ILE A 238 18.20 -26.57 -1.97
CA ILE A 238 17.68 -25.59 -2.88
C ILE A 238 18.60 -25.35 -4.09
N ALA A 239 18.02 -25.38 -5.28
CA ALA A 239 18.69 -24.97 -6.52
C ALA A 239 18.93 -23.45 -6.58
N GLU A 240 19.94 -23.02 -7.35
CA GLU A 240 20.27 -21.61 -7.54
C GLU A 240 19.07 -20.83 -8.09
N GLU A 241 18.39 -21.34 -9.13
CA GLU A 241 17.17 -20.74 -9.70
C GLU A 241 16.09 -20.48 -8.62
N SER A 242 15.88 -21.43 -7.71
CA SER A 242 14.90 -21.26 -6.62
C SER A 242 15.32 -20.19 -5.60
N ARG A 243 16.63 -20.00 -5.39
CA ARG A 243 17.16 -18.88 -4.59
C ARG A 243 16.87 -17.53 -5.25
N ASP A 244 17.06 -17.44 -6.56
CA ASP A 244 16.79 -16.23 -7.33
C ASP A 244 15.29 -15.88 -7.29
N ILE A 245 14.43 -16.89 -7.45
CA ILE A 245 12.97 -16.72 -7.31
C ILE A 245 12.62 -16.21 -5.91
N ALA A 246 13.17 -16.82 -4.86
CA ALA A 246 12.93 -16.36 -3.49
C ALA A 246 13.39 -14.91 -3.28
N SER A 247 14.58 -14.55 -3.79
CA SER A 247 15.14 -13.21 -3.70
C SER A 247 14.29 -12.18 -4.46
N PHE A 248 13.75 -12.55 -5.63
CA PHE A 248 12.85 -11.71 -6.42
C PHE A 248 11.55 -11.37 -5.64
N TRP A 249 10.99 -12.36 -4.95
CA TRP A 249 9.75 -12.18 -4.17
C TRP A 249 9.98 -11.66 -2.75
N ASP A 250 11.23 -11.40 -2.35
CA ASP A 250 11.52 -10.88 -1.01
C ASP A 250 11.08 -9.41 -0.88
N CYS A 251 9.90 -9.24 -0.33
CA CYS A 251 9.28 -7.95 -0.03
C CYS A 251 9.38 -7.60 1.48
N ASN A 252 10.42 -8.06 2.18
CA ASN A 252 10.66 -7.73 3.58
C ASN A 252 11.35 -6.37 3.71
N PRO A 253 10.67 -5.30 4.20
CA PRO A 253 11.29 -3.97 4.36
C PRO A 253 12.28 -3.88 5.53
N TYR A 254 12.38 -4.94 6.36
CA TYR A 254 13.22 -4.99 7.57
C TYR A 254 14.51 -5.78 7.38
N VAL A 255 14.94 -6.00 6.15
CA VAL A 255 16.23 -6.67 5.91
C VAL A 255 17.37 -5.75 6.33
N SER A 256 18.19 -6.24 7.24
CA SER A 256 19.36 -5.53 7.75
C SER A 256 20.64 -6.33 7.60
N THR A 257 21.75 -5.65 7.45
CA THR A 257 23.09 -6.22 7.49
C THR A 257 23.96 -5.46 8.46
N HIS A 258 24.76 -6.16 9.23
CA HIS A 258 25.66 -5.59 10.23
C HIS A 258 27.11 -5.70 9.78
N LYS A 259 27.85 -4.59 9.88
CA LYS A 259 29.32 -4.56 9.72
C LYS A 259 29.92 -3.84 10.94
N GLY A 260 30.36 -4.61 11.93
CA GLY A 260 30.79 -4.07 13.22
C GLY A 260 29.64 -3.38 13.94
N HIS A 261 29.80 -2.08 14.23
CA HIS A 261 28.77 -1.26 14.90
C HIS A 261 27.78 -0.59 13.93
N PHE A 262 27.93 -0.82 12.63
CA PHE A 262 27.05 -0.21 11.63
C PHE A 262 26.00 -1.20 11.18
N MET A 263 24.73 -0.76 11.24
CA MET A 263 23.57 -1.43 10.67
C MET A 263 23.22 -0.79 9.34
N PHE A 264 23.10 -1.58 8.29
CA PHE A 264 22.64 -1.15 6.99
C PHE A 264 21.27 -1.79 6.72
N ALA A 265 20.23 -0.96 6.63
CA ALA A 265 18.89 -1.41 6.23
C ALA A 265 18.80 -1.43 4.70
N THR A 266 18.36 -2.54 4.15
CA THR A 266 18.04 -2.63 2.73
C THR A 266 16.57 -2.24 2.54
N LYS A 267 16.33 -1.07 1.94
CA LYS A 267 14.99 -0.60 1.64
C LYS A 267 14.37 -1.44 0.53
N LYS A 268 13.27 -2.13 0.82
CA LYS A 268 12.55 -2.97 -0.14
C LYS A 268 11.08 -2.57 -0.22
N ILE A 269 10.48 -2.89 -1.35
CA ILE A 269 9.05 -2.77 -1.56
C ILE A 269 8.30 -3.73 -0.62
N THR A 270 7.15 -3.31 -0.11
CA THR A 270 6.27 -4.19 0.67
C THR A 270 5.48 -5.14 -0.25
N PRO A 271 4.92 -6.27 0.27
CA PRO A 271 4.04 -7.12 -0.52
C PRO A 271 2.86 -6.36 -1.16
N GLY A 272 2.26 -5.43 -0.40
CA GLY A 272 1.20 -4.56 -0.93
C GLY A 272 1.66 -3.70 -2.10
N GLY A 273 2.86 -3.10 -2.00
CA GLY A 273 3.46 -2.31 -3.09
C GLY A 273 3.74 -3.15 -4.33
N HIS A 274 4.21 -4.38 -4.16
CA HIS A 274 4.44 -5.31 -5.26
C HIS A 274 3.13 -5.58 -6.04
N TRP A 275 2.03 -5.89 -5.33
CA TRP A 275 0.74 -6.11 -5.96
C TRP A 275 0.14 -4.85 -6.59
N MET A 276 0.33 -3.67 -6.00
CA MET A 276 -0.09 -2.41 -6.61
C MET A 276 0.68 -2.13 -7.91
N GLY A 277 1.98 -2.44 -7.95
CA GLY A 277 2.79 -2.36 -9.17
C GLY A 277 2.31 -3.34 -10.26
N ILE A 278 2.03 -4.61 -9.91
CA ILE A 278 1.47 -5.61 -10.82
C ILE A 278 0.11 -5.13 -11.37
N THR A 279 -0.72 -4.52 -10.51
CA THR A 279 -2.02 -3.95 -10.92
C THR A 279 -1.84 -2.90 -12.03
N GLY A 280 -0.90 -1.98 -11.86
CA GLY A 280 -0.59 -0.98 -12.90
C GLY A 280 -0.11 -1.60 -14.20
N ILE A 281 0.76 -2.61 -14.13
CA ILE A 281 1.25 -3.34 -15.30
C ILE A 281 0.10 -4.08 -16.03
N ALA A 282 -0.75 -4.77 -15.27
CA ALA A 282 -1.88 -5.52 -15.83
C ALA A 282 -2.91 -4.59 -16.49
N SER A 283 -3.26 -3.51 -15.80
CA SER A 283 -4.17 -2.47 -16.30
C SER A 283 -3.62 -1.82 -17.59
N GLY A 284 -2.34 -1.46 -17.60
CA GLY A 284 -1.70 -0.91 -18.80
C GLY A 284 -1.67 -1.89 -19.99
N LYS A 285 -1.39 -3.19 -19.74
CA LYS A 285 -1.42 -4.22 -20.78
C LYS A 285 -2.83 -4.49 -21.31
N ASN A 286 -3.85 -4.32 -20.47
CA ASN A 286 -5.26 -4.45 -20.87
C ASN A 286 -5.78 -3.24 -21.66
N GLY A 287 -5.06 -2.14 -21.69
CA GLY A 287 -5.48 -0.89 -22.33
C GLY A 287 -6.63 -0.21 -21.58
N ASP A 288 -6.62 -0.30 -20.25
CA ASP A 288 -7.67 0.30 -19.41
C ASP A 288 -7.73 1.81 -19.61
N SER A 289 -8.95 2.38 -19.62
CA SER A 289 -9.17 3.81 -19.45
C SER A 289 -8.74 4.27 -18.05
N PHE A 290 -8.62 5.57 -17.83
CA PHE A 290 -8.33 6.11 -16.49
C PHE A 290 -9.34 5.62 -15.44
N GLN A 291 -10.63 5.60 -15.79
CA GLN A 291 -11.72 5.20 -14.91
C GLN A 291 -11.61 3.70 -14.53
N GLN A 292 -11.31 2.85 -15.52
CA GLN A 292 -11.07 1.41 -15.29
C GLN A 292 -9.85 1.19 -14.39
N ALA A 293 -8.75 1.91 -14.66
CA ALA A 293 -7.54 1.85 -13.86
C ALA A 293 -7.80 2.30 -12.42
N ALA A 294 -8.53 3.40 -12.21
CA ALA A 294 -8.90 3.89 -10.88
C ALA A 294 -9.73 2.87 -10.10
N ARG A 295 -10.73 2.25 -10.75
CA ARG A 295 -11.54 1.17 -10.16
C ARG A 295 -10.68 -0.03 -9.77
N THR A 296 -9.84 -0.50 -10.68
CA THR A 296 -9.00 -1.69 -10.45
C THR A 296 -8.04 -1.47 -9.28
N HIS A 297 -7.38 -0.31 -9.23
CA HIS A 297 -6.48 0.03 -8.12
C HIS A 297 -7.24 0.14 -6.80
N ALA A 298 -8.43 0.73 -6.77
CA ALA A 298 -9.23 0.83 -5.55
C ALA A 298 -9.64 -0.57 -5.04
N MET A 299 -10.11 -1.45 -5.92
CA MET A 299 -10.53 -2.81 -5.54
C MET A 299 -9.36 -3.65 -5.03
N VAL A 300 -8.21 -3.61 -5.70
CA VAL A 300 -7.00 -4.33 -5.25
C VAL A 300 -6.50 -3.78 -3.92
N ALA A 301 -6.45 -2.47 -3.76
CA ALA A 301 -5.99 -1.84 -2.52
C ALA A 301 -6.91 -2.14 -1.32
N ILE A 302 -8.23 -2.15 -1.51
CA ILE A 302 -9.21 -2.53 -0.49
C ILE A 302 -9.01 -4.01 -0.09
N ALA A 303 -8.89 -4.90 -1.07
CA ALA A 303 -8.68 -6.32 -0.83
C ALA A 303 -7.37 -6.59 -0.07
N LEU A 304 -6.29 -5.89 -0.44
CA LEU A 304 -5.00 -5.98 0.27
C LEU A 304 -5.13 -5.50 1.73
N ALA A 305 -5.78 -4.37 1.96
CA ALA A 305 -5.92 -3.83 3.31
C ALA A 305 -6.72 -4.78 4.23
N ASP A 306 -7.86 -5.30 3.76
CA ASP A 306 -8.66 -6.28 4.51
C ASP A 306 -7.92 -7.60 4.71
N ALA A 307 -7.17 -8.07 3.69
CA ALA A 307 -6.33 -9.26 3.81
C ALA A 307 -5.22 -9.09 4.87
N PHE A 308 -4.59 -7.92 4.95
CA PHE A 308 -3.59 -7.63 5.99
C PHE A 308 -4.21 -7.58 7.39
N ILE A 309 -5.43 -7.05 7.54
CA ILE A 309 -6.15 -7.07 8.83
C ILE A 309 -6.40 -8.52 9.27
N SER A 310 -6.92 -9.36 8.38
CA SER A 310 -7.18 -10.76 8.64
C SER A 310 -5.90 -11.58 8.90
N CYS A 311 -4.87 -11.36 8.08
CA CYS A 311 -3.58 -12.02 8.21
C CYS A 311 -2.89 -11.70 9.55
N TRP A 312 -2.92 -10.42 9.97
CA TRP A 312 -2.32 -10.00 11.23
C TRP A 312 -3.09 -10.52 12.45
N ASP A 313 -4.42 -10.62 12.38
CA ASP A 313 -5.19 -11.32 13.41
C ASP A 313 -4.72 -12.77 13.57
N GLU A 314 -4.60 -13.52 12.46
CA GLU A 314 -4.14 -14.90 12.50
C GLU A 314 -2.74 -15.03 13.09
N LYS A 315 -1.79 -14.21 12.63
CA LYS A 315 -0.40 -14.24 13.11
C LYS A 315 -0.31 -14.11 14.63
N TYR A 316 -0.91 -13.08 15.19
CA TYR A 316 -0.82 -12.81 16.63
C TYR A 316 -1.77 -13.67 17.47
N ARG A 317 -2.85 -14.15 16.91
CA ARG A 317 -3.77 -15.09 17.58
C ARG A 317 -3.18 -16.49 17.65
N SER A 318 -2.61 -17.00 16.58
CA SER A 318 -1.93 -18.30 16.56
C SER A 318 -0.58 -18.24 17.27
N ASN A 319 0.10 -17.10 17.22
CA ASN A 319 1.37 -16.88 17.91
C ASN A 319 2.36 -18.04 17.70
N LEU A 320 2.43 -18.55 16.45
CA LEU A 320 3.22 -19.73 16.13
C LEU A 320 4.70 -19.39 16.04
N ILE A 321 5.54 -20.22 16.60
CA ILE A 321 6.99 -20.18 16.51
C ILE A 321 7.44 -20.21 15.04
N ARG A 322 8.47 -19.44 14.68
CA ARG A 322 9.04 -19.43 13.34
C ARG A 322 9.90 -20.69 13.08
N PRO A 323 9.93 -21.19 11.82
CA PRO A 323 10.79 -22.32 11.44
C PRO A 323 12.25 -22.10 11.83
N GLU A 324 12.80 -20.89 11.62
CA GLU A 324 14.17 -20.56 12.03
C GLU A 324 14.40 -20.85 13.51
N THR A 325 13.51 -20.40 14.37
CA THR A 325 13.63 -20.63 15.82
C THR A 325 13.55 -22.12 16.16
N VAL A 326 12.59 -22.85 15.57
CA VAL A 326 12.43 -24.30 15.81
C VAL A 326 13.66 -25.07 15.36
N ILE A 327 14.13 -24.77 14.15
CA ILE A 327 15.29 -25.51 13.57
C ILE A 327 16.54 -25.26 14.40
N ASN A 328 16.80 -23.98 14.77
CA ASN A 328 17.99 -23.67 15.58
C ASN A 328 17.91 -24.23 17.00
N GLU A 329 16.74 -24.29 17.62
CA GLU A 329 16.60 -24.83 18.99
C GLU A 329 16.61 -26.36 19.05
N PHE A 330 16.13 -27.08 18.03
CA PHE A 330 15.82 -28.50 18.13
C PHE A 330 16.52 -29.39 17.10
N ILE A 331 17.07 -28.82 16.00
CA ILE A 331 17.62 -29.62 14.89
C ILE A 331 19.09 -29.26 14.59
N ASP A 332 19.31 -27.97 14.22
CA ASP A 332 20.61 -27.49 13.75
C ASP A 332 20.81 -26.02 14.13
N PRO A 333 21.62 -25.73 15.16
CA PRO A 333 21.83 -24.37 15.64
C PRO A 333 22.54 -23.45 14.64
N GLU A 334 23.21 -24.00 13.62
CA GLU A 334 23.92 -23.24 12.59
C GLU A 334 23.08 -23.01 11.33
N TRP A 335 21.87 -23.58 11.26
CA TRP A 335 21.00 -23.41 10.11
C TRP A 335 20.52 -21.94 9.97
N LYS A 336 20.46 -21.49 8.72
CA LYS A 336 19.99 -20.15 8.39
C LYS A 336 18.93 -20.21 7.28
N PRO A 337 17.87 -19.40 7.39
CA PRO A 337 16.90 -19.27 6.31
C PRO A 337 17.53 -18.58 5.09
N ILE A 338 16.95 -18.79 3.91
CA ILE A 338 17.39 -18.13 2.66
C ILE A 338 17.13 -16.63 2.73
N LEU A 339 15.98 -16.25 3.27
CA LEU A 339 15.55 -14.86 3.45
C LEU A 339 15.49 -14.56 4.94
N GLN A 340 15.85 -13.33 5.31
CA GLN A 340 15.76 -12.90 6.71
C GLN A 340 14.31 -13.01 7.21
N THR A 341 14.12 -13.66 8.35
CA THR A 341 12.81 -13.82 8.98
C THR A 341 12.28 -12.46 9.46
N PRO A 342 11.08 -12.04 9.02
CA PRO A 342 10.53 -10.75 9.45
C PRO A 342 10.01 -10.80 10.89
N PRO A 343 9.92 -9.63 11.59
CA PRO A 343 9.64 -9.53 13.02
C PRO A 343 8.14 -9.64 13.35
N PHE A 344 7.55 -10.79 13.09
CA PHE A 344 6.16 -11.13 13.47
C PHE A 344 5.94 -12.66 13.45
N PRO A 345 4.94 -13.16 14.16
CA PRO A 345 4.58 -14.58 14.14
C PRO A 345 4.29 -15.11 12.75
#